data_29535e4a308ade979ec91dadf5c14328
#
_entry.id   29535e4a308ade979ec91dadf5c14328
#
_cell.length_a   1.000
_cell.length_b   1.000
_cell.length_c   1.000
_cell.angle_alpha   90.00
_cell.angle_beta   90.00
_cell.angle_gamma   90.00
#
_symmetry.space_group_name_H-M   'P 1'
#
loop_
_entity.id
_entity.type
_entity.pdbx_description
1 polymer ?
#
loop_
_entity_poly.entity_id
_entity_poly.type
_entity_poly.pdbx_seq_one_letter_code
_entity_poly.pdbx_strand_id
1 'polypeptide(L)'
;MNRTLTRRRFVAGAAGMAVTVALPRTAAARRRRRRRTADVCIVGAGLAGLTAARNIVRSGRDVIVLEARDRVGGRTRNAQVGPGVVTELGAEFVGPTQDRILALARAVGVDTFPTYNAGSNVLIVDGQRTLYPAATGFSEQSAFVDAVSVIPALDAMAAQVGVTAPWKAPRASEWDAMTLGQFRDANIPSTGGRALFDAAVRGIWGAEASELSLLFALFYVAAAGNPQTPGSFVRLFSTPNAAQESRFVRGSQEVAIQVARRLGSRVVLESPVRRIESGSDTVTVVADHDEVRARRVIVAVPPVLANRIGYSPALPRTKARLLRRIVPGNLLKWEAVYERPFWRDAGLSGQGVTDQGPAQVPFDNSPPQGAPGILFSFVGGDFARAAQRQSTAEHQATFAENMAAFFGDEARNMTGYLEGNWTTDPWTRGCPVGHTGRNVLATLGPQLRKPVGTIHFAGTETADYWFGYMDGAVRSGERAAREVLRSL
;
A
#
# COMPACT_ATOMS: atom_id res chain seq x y z
N MET A 1 -15.39 -75.53 -9.83
CA MET A 1 -16.71 -76.00 -10.23
C MET A 1 -17.44 -74.81 -10.84
N ASN A 2 -17.38 -74.74 -12.10
CA ASN A 2 -18.39 -74.66 -13.16
C ASN A 2 -19.79 -74.16 -12.75
N ARG A 3 -20.26 -73.05 -13.35
CA ARG A 3 -21.22 -73.08 -14.45
C ARG A 3 -21.55 -71.67 -14.99
N THR A 4 -21.29 -71.50 -16.25
CA THR A 4 -21.85 -70.56 -17.22
C THR A 4 -23.37 -70.73 -17.44
N LEU A 5 -24.02 -69.67 -17.94
CA LEU A 5 -25.17 -69.61 -18.89
C LEU A 5 -25.91 -68.29 -18.76
N THR A 6 -26.42 -67.54 -19.66
CA THR A 6 -26.47 -67.39 -21.11
C THR A 6 -27.37 -66.18 -21.41
N ARG A 7 -27.15 -65.48 -22.46
CA ARG A 7 -27.94 -64.37 -23.03
C ARG A 7 -29.40 -64.77 -23.30
N ARG A 8 -30.34 -63.84 -23.02
CA ARG A 8 -31.54 -63.71 -23.87
C ARG A 8 -31.91 -62.24 -24.07
N ARG A 9 -32.02 -61.89 -25.37
CA ARG A 9 -32.58 -60.60 -25.84
C ARG A 9 -34.08 -60.56 -25.62
N PHE A 10 -34.56 -59.34 -25.24
CA PHE A 10 -35.93 -58.93 -25.53
C PHE A 10 -35.94 -57.52 -26.07
N VAL A 11 -36.40 -57.37 -27.30
CA VAL A 11 -36.71 -56.11 -27.96
C VAL A 11 -38.18 -55.84 -27.69
N ALA A 12 -38.49 -54.69 -27.11
CA ALA A 12 -39.84 -54.12 -27.15
C ALA A 12 -39.69 -52.58 -27.16
N GLY A 13 -40.21 -51.96 -28.21
CA GLY A 13 -40.15 -50.52 -28.40
C GLY A 13 -41.18 -49.82 -27.48
N ALA A 14 -40.81 -48.62 -27.05
CA ALA A 14 -41.74 -47.64 -26.53
C ALA A 14 -41.27 -46.24 -26.95
N ALA A 15 -42.17 -45.51 -27.58
CA ALA A 15 -42.00 -44.14 -28.02
C ALA A 15 -41.69 -43.24 -26.85
N GLY A 16 -40.49 -42.62 -26.84
CA GLY A 16 -40.07 -41.63 -25.85
C GLY A 16 -40.57 -40.25 -26.26
N MET A 17 -41.52 -39.67 -25.53
CA MET A 17 -41.76 -38.24 -25.54
C MET A 17 -40.55 -37.51 -24.92
N ALA A 18 -39.81 -36.75 -25.72
CA ALA A 18 -38.81 -35.83 -25.24
C ALA A 18 -39.51 -34.64 -24.58
N VAL A 19 -39.58 -34.67 -23.25
CA VAL A 19 -39.93 -33.49 -22.44
C VAL A 19 -38.71 -32.60 -22.43
N THR A 20 -38.71 -31.59 -23.29
CA THR A 20 -37.75 -30.44 -23.22
C THR A 20 -38.08 -29.63 -21.97
N VAL A 21 -37.37 -29.89 -20.87
CA VAL A 21 -37.40 -28.99 -19.69
C VAL A 21 -36.64 -27.74 -20.10
N ALA A 22 -37.37 -26.71 -20.52
CA ALA A 22 -36.86 -25.37 -20.67
C ALA A 22 -36.51 -24.83 -19.29
N LEU A 23 -35.22 -24.91 -18.90
CA LEU A 23 -34.73 -24.18 -17.73
C LEU A 23 -35.01 -22.70 -17.97
N PRO A 24 -35.69 -22.00 -17.04
CA PRO A 24 -35.84 -20.58 -17.16
C PRO A 24 -34.45 -19.95 -17.09
N ARG A 25 -33.96 -19.41 -18.21
CA ARG A 25 -32.90 -18.43 -18.22
C ARG A 25 -33.44 -17.24 -17.42
N THR A 26 -33.12 -17.18 -16.14
CA THR A 26 -33.28 -15.96 -15.36
C THR A 26 -32.42 -14.90 -16.04
N ALA A 27 -33.01 -14.15 -16.94
CA ALA A 27 -32.46 -12.89 -17.41
C ALA A 27 -32.33 -12.04 -16.14
N ALA A 28 -31.14 -12.02 -15.56
CA ALA A 28 -30.82 -11.05 -14.50
C ALA A 28 -31.17 -9.68 -15.07
N ALA A 29 -32.28 -9.13 -14.62
CA ALA A 29 -32.74 -7.82 -15.04
C ALA A 29 -31.59 -6.86 -14.80
N ARG A 30 -30.95 -6.37 -15.88
CA ARG A 30 -29.90 -5.38 -15.80
C ARG A 30 -30.50 -4.17 -15.09
N ARG A 31 -30.26 -4.06 -13.76
CA ARG A 31 -30.65 -2.86 -13.02
C ARG A 31 -30.14 -1.66 -13.80
N ARG A 32 -31.07 -0.77 -14.20
CA ARG A 32 -30.76 0.43 -14.99
C ARG A 32 -29.78 1.27 -14.17
N ARG A 33 -28.57 1.55 -14.70
CA ARG A 33 -27.57 2.38 -14.03
C ARG A 33 -28.14 3.75 -13.74
N ARG A 34 -27.77 4.30 -12.57
CA ARG A 34 -28.11 5.69 -12.22
C ARG A 34 -27.25 6.60 -13.07
N ARG A 35 -27.87 7.45 -13.89
CA ARG A 35 -27.15 8.45 -14.71
C ARG A 35 -26.91 9.70 -13.90
N ARG A 36 -25.67 10.19 -13.93
CA ARG A 36 -25.20 11.38 -13.24
C ARG A 36 -24.38 12.24 -14.18
N THR A 37 -24.27 13.53 -13.86
CA THR A 37 -23.41 14.48 -14.57
C THR A 37 -22.58 15.25 -13.55
N ALA A 38 -21.34 15.61 -13.92
CA ALA A 38 -20.47 16.46 -13.13
C ALA A 38 -19.43 17.13 -14.04
N ASP A 39 -18.71 18.15 -13.55
CA ASP A 39 -17.54 18.67 -14.26
C ASP A 39 -16.42 17.62 -14.29
N VAL A 40 -16.21 16.93 -13.14
CA VAL A 40 -15.16 15.92 -12.99
C VAL A 40 -15.70 14.65 -12.34
N CYS A 41 -15.37 13.50 -12.91
CA CYS A 41 -15.54 12.21 -12.26
C CYS A 41 -14.18 11.74 -11.68
N ILE A 42 -14.19 11.20 -10.46
CA ILE A 42 -13.00 10.65 -9.82
C ILE A 42 -13.22 9.17 -9.54
N VAL A 43 -12.26 8.34 -9.91
CA VAL A 43 -12.27 6.89 -9.70
C VAL A 43 -11.39 6.56 -8.52
N GLY A 44 -12.00 6.15 -7.41
CA GLY A 44 -11.35 5.80 -6.15
C GLY A 44 -11.46 6.88 -5.08
N ALA A 45 -11.97 6.52 -3.88
CA ALA A 45 -12.08 7.37 -2.70
C ALA A 45 -10.95 7.11 -1.69
N GLY A 46 -9.72 6.84 -2.16
CA GLY A 46 -8.50 6.92 -1.37
C GLY A 46 -8.10 8.38 -1.12
N LEU A 47 -7.06 8.61 -0.30
CA LEU A 47 -6.57 9.95 0.03
C LEU A 47 -6.30 10.81 -1.22
N ALA A 48 -5.77 10.23 -2.30
CA ALA A 48 -5.52 10.96 -3.55
C ALA A 48 -6.81 11.45 -4.20
N GLY A 49 -7.80 10.57 -4.39
CA GLY A 49 -9.07 10.92 -5.02
C GLY A 49 -9.90 11.89 -4.18
N LEU A 50 -9.95 11.68 -2.85
CA LEU A 50 -10.66 12.57 -1.93
C LEU A 50 -10.01 13.96 -1.86
N THR A 51 -8.67 14.04 -1.90
CA THR A 51 -7.96 15.32 -1.96
C THR A 51 -8.25 16.05 -3.27
N ALA A 52 -8.23 15.34 -4.39
CA ALA A 52 -8.59 15.92 -5.68
C ALA A 52 -10.04 16.45 -5.68
N ALA A 53 -10.99 15.66 -5.18
CA ALA A 53 -12.39 16.06 -5.06
C ALA A 53 -12.56 17.33 -4.20
N ARG A 54 -11.93 17.35 -3.01
CA ARG A 54 -11.95 18.51 -2.12
C ARG A 54 -11.46 19.78 -2.79
N ASN A 55 -10.36 19.70 -3.55
CA ASN A 55 -9.79 20.87 -4.23
C ASN A 55 -10.66 21.35 -5.41
N ILE A 56 -11.26 20.42 -6.15
CA ILE A 56 -12.17 20.74 -7.25
C ILE A 56 -13.44 21.42 -6.73
N VAL A 57 -14.05 20.89 -5.66
CA VAL A 57 -15.23 21.50 -5.01
C VAL A 57 -14.90 22.89 -4.48
N ARG A 58 -13.72 23.08 -3.88
CA ARG A 58 -13.28 24.41 -3.39
C ARG A 58 -13.08 25.45 -4.50
N SER A 59 -12.87 25.01 -5.73
CA SER A 59 -12.82 25.89 -6.90
C SER A 59 -14.18 26.15 -7.56
N GLY A 60 -15.28 25.73 -6.91
CA GLY A 60 -16.65 25.95 -7.42
C GLY A 60 -17.08 24.99 -8.52
N ARG A 61 -16.36 23.85 -8.72
CA ARG A 61 -16.69 22.84 -9.73
C ARG A 61 -17.40 21.65 -9.11
N ASP A 62 -18.29 21.03 -9.88
CA ASP A 62 -18.99 19.84 -9.44
C ASP A 62 -18.16 18.55 -9.66
N VAL A 63 -18.29 17.61 -8.70
CA VAL A 63 -17.50 16.38 -8.71
C VAL A 63 -18.32 15.20 -8.24
N ILE A 64 -18.09 14.04 -8.85
CA ILE A 64 -18.56 12.75 -8.36
C ILE A 64 -17.36 11.83 -8.18
N VAL A 65 -17.25 11.20 -7.00
CA VAL A 65 -16.24 10.22 -6.67
C VAL A 65 -16.91 8.85 -6.64
N LEU A 66 -16.41 7.90 -7.43
CA LEU A 66 -16.88 6.51 -7.44
C LEU A 66 -15.88 5.62 -6.71
N GLU A 67 -16.31 4.99 -5.62
CA GLU A 67 -15.51 4.04 -4.84
C GLU A 67 -16.07 2.64 -4.99
N ALA A 68 -15.17 1.68 -5.17
CA ALA A 68 -15.55 0.28 -5.36
C ALA A 68 -16.02 -0.42 -4.07
N ARG A 69 -15.49 0.01 -2.91
CA ARG A 69 -15.81 -0.54 -1.58
C ARG A 69 -17.02 0.16 -0.96
N ASP A 70 -17.47 -0.42 0.13
CA ASP A 70 -18.42 0.16 1.10
C ASP A 70 -17.79 1.23 2.02
N ARG A 71 -16.50 1.51 1.86
CA ARG A 71 -15.72 2.44 2.68
C ARG A 71 -14.74 3.29 1.87
N VAL A 72 -14.38 4.43 2.43
CA VAL A 72 -13.33 5.30 1.90
C VAL A 72 -11.96 4.98 2.52
N GLY A 73 -10.89 5.61 2.04
CA GLY A 73 -9.54 5.56 2.59
C GLY A 73 -8.55 4.73 1.75
N GLY A 74 -9.05 3.83 0.87
CA GLY A 74 -8.17 2.99 0.06
C GLY A 74 -7.27 2.10 0.93
N ARG A 75 -5.95 2.33 0.91
CA ARG A 75 -4.93 1.60 1.69
C ARG A 75 -4.80 2.06 3.15
N THR A 76 -5.61 3.00 3.64
CA THR A 76 -5.81 3.25 5.06
C THR A 76 -7.05 2.48 5.53
N ARG A 77 -6.94 1.79 6.65
CA ARG A 77 -8.05 1.02 7.25
C ARG A 77 -7.85 0.92 8.75
N ASN A 78 -8.82 1.40 9.48
CA ASN A 78 -8.88 1.24 10.93
C ASN A 78 -9.60 -0.07 11.29
N ALA A 79 -9.22 -0.66 12.43
CA ALA A 79 -9.92 -1.74 13.10
C ALA A 79 -10.15 -1.39 14.56
N GLN A 80 -11.27 -1.83 15.11
CA GLN A 80 -11.59 -1.67 16.54
C GLN A 80 -10.93 -2.82 17.32
N VAL A 81 -10.25 -2.48 18.41
CA VAL A 81 -9.62 -3.44 19.34
C VAL A 81 -10.15 -3.32 20.77
N GLY A 82 -11.04 -2.36 21.01
CA GLY A 82 -11.71 -2.10 22.27
C GLY A 82 -12.63 -0.89 22.17
N PRO A 83 -13.42 -0.58 23.18
CA PRO A 83 -14.31 0.58 23.18
C PRO A 83 -13.51 1.88 22.99
N GLY A 84 -13.70 2.54 21.85
CA GLY A 84 -13.00 3.79 21.50
C GLY A 84 -11.53 3.64 21.13
N VAL A 85 -10.99 2.42 21.08
CA VAL A 85 -9.59 2.14 20.71
C VAL A 85 -9.54 1.53 19.31
N VAL A 86 -8.76 2.16 18.44
CA VAL A 86 -8.53 1.70 17.06
C VAL A 86 -7.05 1.37 16.83
N THR A 87 -6.82 0.41 15.96
CA THR A 87 -5.53 0.14 15.34
C THR A 87 -5.64 0.28 13.82
N GLU A 88 -4.52 0.29 13.12
CA GLU A 88 -4.48 0.44 11.67
C GLU A 88 -4.04 -0.86 10.98
N LEU A 89 -4.93 -1.44 10.18
CA LEU A 89 -4.59 -2.59 9.32
C LEU A 89 -3.94 -2.19 7.98
N GLY A 90 -3.64 -0.91 7.79
CA GLY A 90 -2.99 -0.36 6.60
C GLY A 90 -1.90 0.63 6.96
N ALA A 91 -1.77 1.68 6.14
CA ALA A 91 -0.84 2.77 6.43
C ALA A 91 -1.24 3.50 7.72
N GLU A 92 -0.26 3.87 8.54
CA GLU A 92 -0.52 4.49 9.84
C GLU A 92 0.39 5.67 10.16
N PHE A 93 1.70 5.55 9.90
CA PHE A 93 2.69 6.51 10.35
C PHE A 93 2.74 7.78 9.50
N VAL A 94 3.10 8.87 10.16
CA VAL A 94 3.45 10.15 9.57
C VAL A 94 4.62 10.78 10.32
N GLY A 95 5.35 11.67 9.65
CA GLY A 95 6.48 12.36 10.27
C GLY A 95 6.87 13.63 9.53
N PRO A 96 7.99 14.24 9.93
CA PRO A 96 8.51 15.46 9.32
C PRO A 96 8.64 15.35 7.80
N THR A 97 8.42 16.47 7.11
CA THR A 97 8.42 16.60 5.64
C THR A 97 7.21 15.96 4.93
N GLN A 98 6.34 15.23 5.63
CA GLN A 98 5.04 14.79 5.12
C GLN A 98 3.99 15.92 5.28
N ASP A 99 4.29 17.07 4.72
CA ASP A 99 3.60 18.34 4.98
C ASP A 99 2.14 18.34 4.54
N ARG A 100 1.82 17.64 3.46
CA ARG A 100 0.49 17.68 2.83
C ARG A 100 -0.53 16.85 3.58
N ILE A 101 -0.15 15.65 4.01
CA ILE A 101 -1.06 14.82 4.81
C ILE A 101 -1.28 15.43 6.20
N LEU A 102 -0.24 15.97 6.82
CA LEU A 102 -0.34 16.65 8.10
C LEU A 102 -1.21 17.91 8.00
N ALA A 103 -1.06 18.72 6.94
CA ALA A 103 -1.92 19.87 6.69
C ALA A 103 -3.38 19.46 6.42
N LEU A 104 -3.59 18.37 5.67
CA LEU A 104 -4.93 17.84 5.41
C LEU A 104 -5.59 17.36 6.71
N ALA A 105 -4.88 16.60 7.53
CA ALA A 105 -5.35 16.10 8.81
C ALA A 105 -5.80 17.25 9.74
N ARG A 106 -4.93 18.26 9.95
CA ARG A 106 -5.29 19.48 10.70
C ARG A 106 -6.53 20.16 10.11
N ALA A 107 -6.61 20.32 8.79
CA ALA A 107 -7.73 20.97 8.11
C ALA A 107 -9.06 20.24 8.28
N VAL A 108 -9.05 18.95 8.65
CA VAL A 108 -10.25 18.15 8.88
C VAL A 108 -10.47 17.79 10.36
N GLY A 109 -9.61 18.26 11.27
CA GLY A 109 -9.73 18.07 12.72
C GLY A 109 -9.27 16.67 13.16
N VAL A 110 -8.20 16.16 12.57
CA VAL A 110 -7.56 14.90 12.98
C VAL A 110 -6.16 15.22 13.51
N ASP A 111 -5.96 14.97 14.79
CA ASP A 111 -4.72 15.22 15.50
C ASP A 111 -3.77 14.00 15.40
N THR A 112 -2.49 14.24 15.70
CA THR A 112 -1.44 13.21 15.77
C THR A 112 -0.90 13.09 17.19
N PHE A 113 -0.28 11.96 17.49
CA PHE A 113 0.48 11.73 18.71
C PHE A 113 1.79 11.01 18.36
N PRO A 114 2.86 11.18 19.17
CA PRO A 114 4.14 10.54 18.90
C PRO A 114 4.06 9.02 19.05
N THR A 115 4.74 8.30 18.16
CA THR A 115 5.00 6.86 18.33
C THR A 115 5.86 6.66 19.56
N TYR A 116 5.54 5.64 20.37
CA TYR A 116 6.36 5.33 21.55
C TYR A 116 7.76 4.92 21.12
N ASN A 117 8.77 5.59 21.66
CA ASN A 117 10.19 5.41 21.31
C ASN A 117 11.12 5.57 22.52
N ALA A 118 10.64 5.28 23.75
CA ALA A 118 11.48 5.32 24.94
C ALA A 118 12.13 3.97 25.22
N GLY A 119 13.28 3.97 25.89
CA GLY A 119 13.99 2.76 26.25
C GLY A 119 14.90 2.22 25.14
N SER A 120 14.97 0.90 25.01
CA SER A 120 15.84 0.20 24.07
C SER A 120 15.07 -0.53 22.98
N ASN A 121 15.61 -0.49 21.78
CA ASN A 121 15.24 -1.39 20.69
C ASN A 121 15.94 -2.75 20.84
N VAL A 122 15.38 -3.77 20.20
CA VAL A 122 15.94 -5.12 20.20
C VAL A 122 16.51 -5.45 18.83
N LEU A 123 17.74 -5.92 18.79
CA LEU A 123 18.39 -6.49 17.61
C LEU A 123 18.62 -7.99 17.83
N ILE A 124 18.21 -8.81 16.87
CA ILE A 124 18.48 -10.25 16.88
C ILE A 124 19.17 -10.60 15.57
N VAL A 125 20.41 -11.10 15.66
CA VAL A 125 21.22 -11.57 14.53
C VAL A 125 21.87 -12.90 14.90
N ASP A 126 21.77 -13.88 14.02
CA ASP A 126 22.27 -15.25 14.27
C ASP A 126 21.79 -15.83 15.60
N GLY A 127 20.55 -15.51 16.02
CA GLY A 127 19.95 -15.92 17.29
C GLY A 127 20.45 -15.16 18.51
N GLN A 128 21.41 -14.23 18.37
CA GLN A 128 21.92 -13.41 19.47
C GLN A 128 21.07 -12.14 19.63
N ARG A 129 20.46 -12.00 20.80
CA ARG A 129 19.63 -10.84 21.17
C ARG A 129 20.49 -9.79 21.87
N THR A 130 20.50 -8.57 21.31
CA THR A 130 21.19 -7.39 21.86
C THR A 130 20.25 -6.21 21.96
N LEU A 131 20.56 -5.25 22.81
CA LEU A 131 19.78 -4.02 22.97
C LEU A 131 20.59 -2.83 22.48
N TYR A 132 19.89 -1.84 21.91
CA TYR A 132 20.47 -0.56 21.54
C TYR A 132 19.48 0.59 21.79
N PRO A 133 19.98 1.83 22.06
CA PRO A 133 19.10 2.93 22.45
C PRO A 133 18.12 3.28 21.35
N ALA A 134 16.82 3.34 21.67
CA ALA A 134 15.77 3.73 20.71
C ALA A 134 15.93 5.19 20.26
N ALA A 135 16.42 6.06 21.13
CA ALA A 135 16.61 7.48 20.83
C ALA A 135 17.61 7.75 19.70
N THR A 136 18.66 6.95 19.58
CA THR A 136 19.67 7.04 18.49
C THR A 136 19.33 6.15 17.31
N GLY A 137 18.62 5.02 17.56
CA GLY A 137 18.32 4.02 16.55
C GLY A 137 19.57 3.31 15.99
N PHE A 138 20.71 3.36 16.71
CA PHE A 138 21.98 2.82 16.26
C PHE A 138 22.51 1.75 17.18
N SER A 139 23.03 0.66 16.60
CA SER A 139 23.69 -0.46 17.27
C SER A 139 25.15 -0.60 16.79
N GLU A 140 26.04 -0.88 17.71
CA GLU A 140 27.46 -1.18 17.41
C GLU A 140 27.69 -2.62 16.95
N GLN A 141 26.67 -3.45 16.93
CA GLN A 141 26.76 -4.83 16.47
C GLN A 141 27.18 -4.86 14.98
N SER A 142 28.17 -5.69 14.64
CA SER A 142 28.85 -5.65 13.34
C SER A 142 27.91 -5.81 12.14
N ALA A 143 26.96 -6.74 12.20
CA ALA A 143 25.99 -6.93 11.12
C ALA A 143 25.07 -5.69 10.94
N PHE A 144 24.72 -5.00 12.03
CA PHE A 144 23.97 -3.76 11.95
C PHE A 144 24.79 -2.64 11.31
N VAL A 145 26.07 -2.49 11.73
CA VAL A 145 27.01 -1.53 11.14
C VAL A 145 27.19 -1.79 9.65
N ASP A 146 27.36 -3.05 9.25
CA ASP A 146 27.46 -3.43 7.83
C ASP A 146 26.17 -3.07 7.07
N ALA A 147 24.99 -3.36 7.63
CA ALA A 147 23.71 -3.06 6.98
C ALA A 147 23.51 -1.56 6.72
N VAL A 148 23.94 -0.70 7.67
CA VAL A 148 23.76 0.76 7.54
C VAL A 148 24.91 1.45 6.80
N SER A 149 26.04 0.77 6.60
CA SER A 149 27.24 1.33 5.95
C SER A 149 27.02 1.84 4.53
N VAL A 150 26.04 1.27 3.82
CA VAL A 150 25.69 1.65 2.45
C VAL A 150 24.78 2.88 2.36
N ILE A 151 24.19 3.33 3.48
CA ILE A 151 23.23 4.42 3.49
C ILE A 151 23.82 5.73 2.94
N PRO A 152 25.02 6.17 3.34
CA PRO A 152 25.61 7.38 2.77
C PRO A 152 25.80 7.30 1.25
N ALA A 153 26.16 6.14 0.71
CA ALA A 153 26.30 5.95 -0.74
C ALA A 153 24.93 5.99 -1.44
N LEU A 154 23.91 5.36 -0.88
CA LEU A 154 22.53 5.42 -1.40
C LEU A 154 22.00 6.85 -1.39
N ASP A 155 22.18 7.60 -0.31
CA ASP A 155 21.73 8.98 -0.18
C ASP A 155 22.47 9.90 -1.19
N ALA A 156 23.79 9.73 -1.36
CA ALA A 156 24.58 10.48 -2.33
C ALA A 156 24.16 10.17 -3.79
N MET A 157 23.82 8.93 -4.10
CA MET A 157 23.28 8.55 -5.41
C MET A 157 21.86 9.09 -5.59
N ALA A 158 21.01 9.00 -4.58
CA ALA A 158 19.64 9.51 -4.60
C ALA A 158 19.58 11.03 -4.79
N ALA A 159 20.54 11.77 -4.24
CA ALA A 159 20.66 13.22 -4.43
C ALA A 159 20.84 13.64 -5.91
N GLN A 160 21.28 12.71 -6.77
CA GLN A 160 21.40 12.94 -8.22
C GLN A 160 20.10 12.62 -8.98
N VAL A 161 19.09 12.10 -8.29
CA VAL A 161 17.82 11.68 -8.90
C VAL A 161 16.75 12.74 -8.67
N GLY A 162 16.34 13.42 -9.75
CA GLY A 162 15.27 14.41 -9.69
C GLY A 162 13.89 13.76 -9.44
N VAL A 163 13.21 14.17 -8.39
CA VAL A 163 11.92 13.59 -7.96
C VAL A 163 10.78 13.76 -8.97
N THR A 164 10.84 14.79 -9.82
CA THR A 164 9.83 15.02 -10.86
C THR A 164 10.06 14.20 -12.13
N ALA A 165 11.32 13.85 -12.41
CA ALA A 165 11.72 13.12 -13.61
C ALA A 165 12.91 12.19 -13.35
N PRO A 166 12.78 11.15 -12.50
CA PRO A 166 13.89 10.27 -12.13
C PRO A 166 14.58 9.60 -13.33
N TRP A 167 13.86 9.39 -14.42
CA TRP A 167 14.38 8.87 -15.69
C TRP A 167 15.37 9.81 -16.41
N LYS A 168 15.55 11.04 -15.93
CA LYS A 168 16.53 12.02 -16.45
C LYS A 168 17.79 12.11 -15.60
N ALA A 169 17.94 11.29 -14.56
CA ALA A 169 19.17 11.25 -13.78
C ALA A 169 20.39 10.91 -14.68
N PRO A 170 21.58 11.45 -14.41
CA PRO A 170 22.76 11.27 -15.28
C PRO A 170 23.08 9.80 -15.59
N ARG A 171 22.85 8.91 -14.62
CA ARG A 171 23.09 7.45 -14.74
C ARG A 171 21.78 6.63 -14.73
N ALA A 172 20.65 7.23 -15.13
CA ALA A 172 19.33 6.59 -15.04
C ALA A 172 19.30 5.21 -15.71
N SER A 173 19.80 5.07 -16.93
CA SER A 173 19.78 3.79 -17.65
C SER A 173 20.64 2.72 -16.98
N GLU A 174 21.78 3.08 -16.44
CA GLU A 174 22.68 2.18 -15.73
C GLU A 174 22.03 1.69 -14.41
N TRP A 175 21.54 2.61 -13.61
CA TRP A 175 20.88 2.27 -12.35
C TRP A 175 19.56 1.51 -12.56
N ASP A 176 18.85 1.76 -13.65
CA ASP A 176 17.61 1.02 -13.97
C ASP A 176 17.89 -0.39 -14.51
N ALA A 177 19.10 -0.64 -15.05
CA ALA A 177 19.55 -1.96 -15.48
C ALA A 177 20.04 -2.86 -14.33
N MET A 178 20.35 -2.26 -13.16
CA MET A 178 20.80 -2.95 -11.95
C MET A 178 19.65 -3.13 -10.96
N THR A 179 19.69 -4.19 -10.16
CA THR A 179 18.77 -4.34 -9.02
C THR A 179 19.37 -3.75 -7.74
N LEU A 180 18.51 -3.39 -6.78
CA LEU A 180 18.94 -3.01 -5.43
C LEU A 180 19.68 -4.18 -4.74
N GLY A 181 19.28 -5.44 -5.03
CA GLY A 181 19.96 -6.63 -4.54
C GLY A 181 21.41 -6.74 -5.04
N GLN A 182 21.65 -6.47 -6.33
CA GLN A 182 23.01 -6.43 -6.87
C GLN A 182 23.88 -5.34 -6.22
N PHE A 183 23.30 -4.17 -5.95
CA PHE A 183 23.97 -3.11 -5.21
C PHE A 183 24.30 -3.54 -3.78
N ARG A 184 23.33 -4.13 -3.06
CA ARG A 184 23.53 -4.68 -1.70
C ARG A 184 24.66 -5.70 -1.68
N ASP A 185 24.66 -6.67 -2.59
CA ASP A 185 25.62 -7.78 -2.61
C ASP A 185 27.07 -7.28 -2.86
N ALA A 186 27.19 -6.21 -3.64
CA ALA A 186 28.49 -5.59 -3.93
C ALA A 186 29.03 -4.69 -2.79
N ASN A 187 28.17 -4.24 -1.87
CA ASN A 187 28.55 -3.20 -0.90
C ASN A 187 28.37 -3.62 0.58
N ILE A 188 27.59 -4.65 0.87
CA ILE A 188 27.43 -5.17 2.26
C ILE A 188 28.19 -6.49 2.39
N PRO A 189 29.28 -6.52 3.18
CA PRO A 189 30.18 -7.69 3.22
C PRO A 189 29.57 -8.89 3.94
N SER A 190 28.93 -8.69 5.09
CA SER A 190 28.43 -9.80 5.93
C SER A 190 27.05 -10.29 5.51
N THR A 191 26.80 -11.59 5.73
CA THR A 191 25.48 -12.21 5.49
C THR A 191 24.42 -11.62 6.41
N GLY A 192 24.72 -11.42 7.70
CA GLY A 192 23.82 -10.80 8.67
C GLY A 192 23.46 -9.36 8.27
N GLY A 193 24.45 -8.57 7.82
CA GLY A 193 24.21 -7.22 7.33
C GLY A 193 23.28 -7.19 6.10
N ARG A 194 23.48 -8.09 5.14
CA ARG A 194 22.57 -8.24 3.99
C ARG A 194 21.16 -8.63 4.42
N ALA A 195 21.02 -9.54 5.38
CA ALA A 195 19.72 -9.98 5.87
C ALA A 195 18.94 -8.85 6.59
N LEU A 196 19.63 -8.04 7.42
CA LEU A 196 19.04 -6.85 8.05
C LEU A 196 18.63 -5.78 7.04
N PHE A 197 19.46 -5.53 6.02
CA PHE A 197 19.11 -4.64 4.92
C PHE A 197 17.86 -5.11 4.18
N ASP A 198 17.76 -6.43 3.91
CA ASP A 198 16.60 -7.02 3.27
C ASP A 198 15.34 -6.95 4.14
N ALA A 199 15.47 -7.04 5.47
CA ALA A 199 14.34 -6.84 6.39
C ALA A 199 13.76 -5.42 6.24
N ALA A 200 14.62 -4.39 6.15
CA ALA A 200 14.19 -3.02 5.87
C ALA A 200 13.53 -2.92 4.48
N VAL A 201 14.13 -3.51 3.45
CA VAL A 201 13.59 -3.51 2.07
C VAL A 201 12.20 -4.15 2.03
N ARG A 202 12.01 -5.30 2.68
CA ARG A 202 10.71 -5.97 2.77
C ARG A 202 9.66 -5.11 3.48
N GLY A 203 10.04 -4.47 4.58
CA GLY A 203 9.15 -3.56 5.32
C GLY A 203 8.74 -2.32 4.50
N ILE A 204 9.67 -1.73 3.76
CA ILE A 204 9.45 -0.49 2.99
C ILE A 204 8.64 -0.76 1.70
N TRP A 205 8.96 -1.80 0.95
CA TRP A 205 8.38 -2.03 -0.39
C TRP A 205 7.51 -3.28 -0.52
N GLY A 206 7.51 -4.18 0.46
CA GLY A 206 6.84 -5.47 0.33
C GLY A 206 7.42 -6.33 -0.79
N ALA A 207 8.72 -6.20 -1.05
CA ALA A 207 9.42 -6.83 -2.17
C ALA A 207 10.83 -7.28 -1.74
N GLU A 208 11.44 -8.19 -2.49
CA GLU A 208 12.85 -8.52 -2.32
C GLU A 208 13.72 -7.46 -3.02
N ALA A 209 14.94 -7.24 -2.51
CA ALA A 209 15.88 -6.30 -3.11
C ALA A 209 16.21 -6.64 -4.58
N SER A 210 16.14 -7.90 -4.97
CA SER A 210 16.32 -8.37 -6.34
C SER A 210 15.18 -8.02 -7.30
N GLU A 211 14.00 -7.67 -6.78
CA GLU A 211 12.83 -7.30 -7.58
C GLU A 211 12.78 -5.81 -7.93
N LEU A 212 13.52 -4.97 -7.19
CA LEU A 212 13.55 -3.52 -7.35
C LEU A 212 14.68 -3.09 -8.28
N SER A 213 14.42 -2.21 -9.25
CA SER A 213 15.52 -1.54 -9.92
C SER A 213 16.22 -0.55 -8.96
N LEU A 214 17.52 -0.42 -9.08
CA LEU A 214 18.28 0.52 -8.26
C LEU A 214 17.80 1.96 -8.50
N LEU A 215 17.49 2.34 -9.75
CA LEU A 215 16.93 3.67 -10.06
C LEU A 215 15.61 3.91 -9.32
N PHE A 216 14.74 2.92 -9.25
CA PHE A 216 13.48 3.03 -8.51
C PHE A 216 13.72 3.24 -7.02
N ALA A 217 14.64 2.47 -6.42
CA ALA A 217 14.99 2.61 -5.01
C ALA A 217 15.61 4.01 -4.73
N LEU A 218 16.52 4.47 -5.57
CA LEU A 218 17.13 5.81 -5.46
C LEU A 218 16.09 6.93 -5.61
N PHE A 219 15.15 6.80 -6.55
CA PHE A 219 14.02 7.73 -6.66
C PHE A 219 13.16 7.74 -5.39
N TYR A 220 12.89 6.58 -4.81
CA TYR A 220 12.10 6.46 -3.60
C TYR A 220 12.79 7.14 -2.41
N VAL A 221 14.10 6.96 -2.27
CA VAL A 221 14.94 7.64 -1.27
C VAL A 221 14.93 9.15 -1.50
N ALA A 222 15.20 9.61 -2.73
CA ALA A 222 15.15 11.04 -3.08
C ALA A 222 13.80 11.68 -2.77
N ALA A 223 12.71 10.92 -2.96
CA ALA A 223 11.35 11.37 -2.69
C ALA A 223 10.98 11.41 -1.20
N ALA A 224 11.78 10.81 -0.29
CA ALA A 224 11.55 10.81 1.15
C ALA A 224 11.95 12.15 1.81
N GLY A 225 11.40 13.25 1.30
CA GLY A 225 11.68 14.61 1.72
C GLY A 225 10.63 15.59 1.22
N ASN A 226 11.03 16.85 1.12
CA ASN A 226 10.23 17.92 0.53
C ASN A 226 11.15 18.88 -0.23
N PRO A 227 10.65 19.97 -0.88
CA PRO A 227 11.50 20.90 -1.61
C PRO A 227 12.63 21.56 -0.79
N GLN A 228 12.50 21.61 0.53
CA GLN A 228 13.45 22.22 1.45
C GLN A 228 14.40 21.22 2.11
N THR A 229 13.96 19.96 2.21
CA THR A 229 14.70 18.90 2.92
C THR A 229 14.95 17.74 1.97
N PRO A 230 16.19 17.45 1.58
CA PRO A 230 16.54 16.31 0.75
C PRO A 230 16.05 14.99 1.33
N GLY A 231 15.73 14.02 0.47
CA GLY A 231 15.39 12.67 0.87
C GLY A 231 16.57 11.93 1.49
N SER A 232 16.28 10.92 2.32
CA SER A 232 17.27 10.03 2.92
C SER A 232 16.68 8.64 3.12
N PHE A 233 17.51 7.61 3.00
CA PHE A 233 17.10 6.23 3.24
C PHE A 233 16.63 6.02 4.67
N VAL A 234 17.34 6.58 5.67
CA VAL A 234 16.95 6.46 7.10
C VAL A 234 15.56 7.05 7.33
N ARG A 235 15.19 8.13 6.64
CA ARG A 235 13.87 8.76 6.81
C ARG A 235 12.72 7.85 6.39
N LEU A 236 12.96 6.83 5.59
CA LEU A 236 11.91 5.90 5.16
C LEU A 236 11.42 4.98 6.30
N PHE A 237 12.26 4.67 7.29
CA PHE A 237 11.95 3.64 8.28
C PHE A 237 12.23 4.00 9.75
N SER A 238 12.93 5.09 10.03
CA SER A 238 13.25 5.48 11.40
C SER A 238 12.04 6.13 12.10
N THR A 239 12.01 6.02 13.44
CA THR A 239 11.00 6.67 14.27
C THR A 239 11.40 8.11 14.60
N PRO A 240 12.57 8.43 15.15
CA PRO A 240 12.93 9.80 15.46
C PRO A 240 13.19 10.62 14.18
N ASN A 241 12.50 11.76 14.05
CA ASN A 241 12.63 12.70 12.93
C ASN A 241 12.44 12.07 11.53
N ALA A 242 11.60 11.05 11.42
CA ALA A 242 11.41 10.26 10.20
C ALA A 242 9.96 9.81 10.00
N ALA A 243 9.73 8.91 9.04
CA ALA A 243 8.39 8.55 8.60
C ALA A 243 7.51 7.90 9.68
N GLN A 244 8.09 7.29 10.72
CA GLN A 244 7.37 6.59 11.78
C GLN A 244 7.23 7.42 13.08
N GLU A 245 7.49 8.73 13.02
CA GLU A 245 7.53 9.59 14.23
C GLU A 245 6.18 9.72 14.94
N SER A 246 5.09 9.75 14.19
CA SER A 246 3.76 10.01 14.75
C SER A 246 2.69 9.16 14.10
N ARG A 247 1.57 9.02 14.81
CA ARG A 247 0.34 8.35 14.37
C ARG A 247 -0.87 9.26 14.55
N PHE A 248 -2.00 8.93 13.94
CA PHE A 248 -3.25 9.69 14.07
C PHE A 248 -4.07 9.19 15.27
N VAL A 249 -4.57 10.11 16.09
CA VAL A 249 -5.31 9.79 17.34
C VAL A 249 -6.49 8.83 17.14
N ARG A 250 -7.19 8.93 16.01
CA ARG A 250 -8.32 8.04 15.67
C ARG A 250 -7.99 7.14 14.47
N GLY A 251 -6.70 6.86 14.25
CA GLY A 251 -6.21 6.08 13.12
C GLY A 251 -6.21 6.85 11.80
N SER A 252 -5.37 6.40 10.89
CA SER A 252 -5.07 7.08 9.63
C SER A 252 -6.26 7.18 8.66
N GLN A 253 -7.19 6.23 8.70
CA GLN A 253 -8.39 6.27 7.86
C GLN A 253 -9.30 7.43 8.20
N GLU A 254 -9.25 7.95 9.44
CA GLU A 254 -10.11 9.05 9.89
C GLU A 254 -9.95 10.29 9.03
N VAL A 255 -8.75 10.59 8.54
CA VAL A 255 -8.51 11.70 7.61
C VAL A 255 -9.38 11.56 6.36
N ALA A 256 -9.42 10.37 5.77
CA ALA A 256 -10.24 10.08 4.59
C ALA A 256 -11.75 10.16 4.91
N ILE A 257 -12.16 9.64 6.08
CA ILE A 257 -13.55 9.68 6.54
C ILE A 257 -14.03 11.13 6.70
N GLN A 258 -13.23 11.98 7.34
CA GLN A 258 -13.59 13.38 7.55
C GLN A 258 -13.65 14.18 6.23
N VAL A 259 -12.76 13.91 5.28
CA VAL A 259 -12.84 14.51 3.94
C VAL A 259 -14.11 14.05 3.21
N ALA A 260 -14.41 12.76 3.24
CA ALA A 260 -15.59 12.20 2.59
C ALA A 260 -16.90 12.74 3.20
N ARG A 261 -16.98 12.87 4.53
CA ARG A 261 -18.13 13.49 5.22
C ARG A 261 -18.42 14.91 4.70
N ARG A 262 -17.36 15.72 4.49
CA ARG A 262 -17.51 17.09 3.96
C ARG A 262 -17.88 17.13 2.48
N LEU A 263 -17.56 16.08 1.72
CA LEU A 263 -17.98 15.93 0.32
C LEU A 263 -19.44 15.44 0.20
N GLY A 264 -19.95 14.75 1.22
CA GLY A 264 -21.32 14.28 1.30
C GLY A 264 -21.70 13.34 0.15
N SER A 265 -22.86 13.55 -0.45
CA SER A 265 -23.42 12.71 -1.53
C SER A 265 -22.60 12.67 -2.82
N ARG A 266 -21.54 13.47 -2.92
CA ARG A 266 -20.59 13.40 -4.04
C ARG A 266 -19.74 12.13 -4.02
N VAL A 267 -19.60 11.47 -2.86
CA VAL A 267 -18.90 10.19 -2.73
C VAL A 267 -19.92 9.06 -2.83
N VAL A 268 -19.78 8.23 -3.85
CA VAL A 268 -20.66 7.10 -4.15
C VAL A 268 -19.86 5.81 -3.90
N LEU A 269 -20.23 5.11 -2.85
CA LEU A 269 -19.63 3.82 -2.48
C LEU A 269 -20.24 2.68 -3.31
N GLU A 270 -19.66 1.49 -3.24
CA GLU A 270 -20.09 0.27 -3.92
C GLU A 270 -20.33 0.46 -5.44
N SER A 271 -19.52 1.34 -6.03
CA SER A 271 -19.60 1.71 -7.43
C SER A 271 -18.28 1.42 -8.19
N PRO A 272 -17.89 0.15 -8.33
CA PRO A 272 -16.66 -0.22 -9.03
C PRO A 272 -16.72 0.16 -10.50
N VAL A 273 -15.79 1.00 -10.93
CA VAL A 273 -15.66 1.44 -12.32
C VAL A 273 -15.11 0.32 -13.19
N ARG A 274 -15.81 0.04 -14.30
CA ARG A 274 -15.46 -1.01 -15.27
C ARG A 274 -14.91 -0.46 -16.58
N ARG A 275 -15.41 0.71 -17.03
CA ARG A 275 -15.03 1.28 -18.30
C ARG A 275 -15.02 2.80 -18.25
N ILE A 276 -14.11 3.40 -19.00
CA ILE A 276 -13.99 4.83 -19.25
C ILE A 276 -14.01 5.05 -20.77
N GLU A 277 -14.99 5.77 -21.24
CA GLU A 277 -15.20 6.11 -22.66
C GLU A 277 -14.88 7.60 -22.83
N SER A 278 -13.73 7.90 -23.45
CA SER A 278 -13.22 9.25 -23.63
C SER A 278 -13.59 9.78 -25.03
N GLY A 279 -14.32 10.88 -25.09
CA GLY A 279 -14.50 11.68 -26.31
C GLY A 279 -13.52 12.85 -26.36
N SER A 280 -13.76 13.80 -27.30
CA SER A 280 -12.93 15.01 -27.41
C SER A 280 -13.03 15.91 -26.17
N ASP A 281 -14.25 16.17 -25.70
CA ASP A 281 -14.55 17.16 -24.66
C ASP A 281 -15.22 16.58 -23.42
N THR A 282 -15.73 15.36 -23.52
CA THR A 282 -16.46 14.68 -22.45
C THR A 282 -15.97 13.25 -22.30
N VAL A 283 -16.16 12.70 -21.11
CA VAL A 283 -15.85 11.32 -20.76
C VAL A 283 -17.06 10.69 -20.07
N THR A 284 -17.36 9.44 -20.43
CA THR A 284 -18.37 8.63 -19.74
C THR A 284 -17.65 7.57 -18.89
N VAL A 285 -17.91 7.60 -17.59
CA VAL A 285 -17.36 6.62 -16.63
C VAL A 285 -18.47 5.65 -16.25
N VAL A 286 -18.27 4.37 -16.54
CA VAL A 286 -19.27 3.31 -16.37
C VAL A 286 -18.87 2.43 -15.21
N ALA A 287 -19.64 2.47 -14.14
CA ALA A 287 -19.56 1.56 -12.98
C ALA A 287 -20.68 0.51 -13.02
N ASP A 288 -20.69 -0.40 -12.05
CA ASP A 288 -21.71 -1.47 -12.01
C ASP A 288 -23.12 -0.90 -11.86
N HIS A 289 -23.30 0.13 -11.02
CA HIS A 289 -24.61 0.70 -10.71
C HIS A 289 -24.79 2.15 -11.13
N ASP A 290 -23.71 2.83 -11.49
CA ASP A 290 -23.70 4.24 -11.88
C ASP A 290 -23.04 4.44 -13.24
N GLU A 291 -23.49 5.48 -13.95
CA GLU A 291 -22.90 6.00 -15.18
C GLU A 291 -22.74 7.52 -15.02
N VAL A 292 -21.51 8.00 -15.06
CA VAL A 292 -21.21 9.43 -14.87
C VAL A 292 -20.68 10.01 -16.17
N ARG A 293 -21.37 11.03 -16.70
CA ARG A 293 -20.87 11.88 -17.79
C ARG A 293 -20.16 13.08 -17.17
N ALA A 294 -18.91 13.31 -17.55
CA ALA A 294 -18.10 14.41 -17.05
C ALA A 294 -17.27 15.06 -18.17
N ARG A 295 -16.68 16.20 -17.90
CA ARG A 295 -15.71 16.84 -18.81
C ARG A 295 -14.33 16.22 -18.67
N ARG A 296 -13.96 15.83 -17.46
CA ARG A 296 -12.66 15.18 -17.15
C ARG A 296 -12.84 14.02 -16.18
N VAL A 297 -11.90 13.08 -16.20
CA VAL A 297 -11.84 12.01 -15.22
C VAL A 297 -10.46 11.95 -14.57
N ILE A 298 -10.41 11.73 -13.25
CA ILE A 298 -9.18 11.43 -12.51
C ILE A 298 -9.23 9.96 -12.07
N VAL A 299 -8.29 9.15 -12.57
CA VAL A 299 -8.10 7.76 -12.15
C VAL A 299 -7.14 7.77 -10.96
N ALA A 300 -7.68 7.56 -9.76
CA ALA A 300 -6.98 7.63 -8.47
C ALA A 300 -6.92 6.27 -7.75
N VAL A 301 -6.74 5.20 -8.52
CA VAL A 301 -6.59 3.82 -8.04
C VAL A 301 -5.18 3.31 -8.33
N PRO A 302 -4.70 2.26 -7.60
CA PRO A 302 -3.39 1.66 -7.88
C PRO A 302 -3.20 1.27 -9.34
N PRO A 303 -1.97 1.34 -9.89
CA PRO A 303 -1.69 1.05 -11.31
C PRO A 303 -2.22 -0.32 -11.78
N VAL A 304 -2.10 -1.34 -10.93
CA VAL A 304 -2.61 -2.68 -11.20
C VAL A 304 -4.13 -2.70 -11.42
N LEU A 305 -4.87 -1.84 -10.75
CA LEU A 305 -6.32 -1.69 -10.91
C LEU A 305 -6.66 -0.76 -12.08
N ALA A 306 -5.91 0.33 -12.26
CA ALA A 306 -6.07 1.20 -13.43
C ALA A 306 -5.90 0.40 -14.74
N ASN A 307 -4.99 -0.59 -14.78
CA ASN A 307 -4.81 -1.47 -15.92
C ASN A 307 -6.00 -2.43 -16.18
N ARG A 308 -6.90 -2.61 -15.21
CA ARG A 308 -8.08 -3.49 -15.33
C ARG A 308 -9.34 -2.76 -15.78
N ILE A 309 -9.32 -1.44 -15.81
CA ILE A 309 -10.41 -0.62 -16.36
C ILE A 309 -10.35 -0.72 -17.89
N GLY A 310 -11.49 -0.94 -18.53
CA GLY A 310 -11.62 -0.85 -19.98
C GLY A 310 -11.55 0.61 -20.43
N TYR A 311 -10.73 0.92 -21.41
CA TYR A 311 -10.62 2.27 -21.98
C TYR A 311 -11.06 2.27 -23.44
N SER A 312 -11.88 3.27 -23.82
CA SER A 312 -12.29 3.52 -25.20
C SER A 312 -12.13 5.01 -25.52
N PRO A 313 -11.24 5.40 -26.46
CA PRO A 313 -10.24 4.56 -27.11
C PRO A 313 -9.23 3.95 -26.12
N ALA A 314 -8.51 2.90 -26.54
CA ALA A 314 -7.51 2.26 -25.72
C ALA A 314 -6.39 3.23 -25.30
N LEU A 315 -5.83 3.05 -24.13
CA LEU A 315 -4.67 3.82 -23.67
C LEU A 315 -3.48 3.65 -24.65
N PRO A 316 -2.65 4.69 -24.84
CA PRO A 316 -1.42 4.58 -25.61
C PRO A 316 -0.59 3.36 -25.14
N ARG A 317 0.02 2.65 -26.08
CA ARG A 317 0.77 1.40 -25.80
C ARG A 317 1.82 1.56 -24.68
N THR A 318 2.52 2.71 -24.65
CA THR A 318 3.52 3.02 -23.63
C THR A 318 2.90 3.19 -22.24
N LYS A 319 1.75 3.88 -22.14
CA LYS A 319 1.01 4.04 -20.88
C LYS A 319 0.51 2.68 -20.36
N ALA A 320 -0.15 1.91 -21.22
CA ALA A 320 -0.65 0.59 -20.86
C ALA A 320 0.51 -0.37 -20.46
N ARG A 321 1.67 -0.29 -21.14
CA ARG A 321 2.87 -1.05 -20.78
C ARG A 321 3.39 -0.65 -19.40
N LEU A 322 3.46 0.64 -19.09
CA LEU A 322 3.87 1.10 -17.76
C LEU A 322 2.96 0.53 -16.66
N LEU A 323 1.62 0.68 -16.81
CA LEU A 323 0.67 0.19 -15.81
C LEU A 323 0.82 -1.32 -15.52
N ARG A 324 1.19 -2.12 -16.53
CA ARG A 324 1.46 -3.57 -16.38
C ARG A 324 2.81 -3.88 -15.74
N ARG A 325 3.78 -2.97 -15.82
CA ARG A 325 5.15 -3.17 -15.31
C ARG A 325 5.35 -2.61 -13.91
N ILE A 326 4.37 -1.87 -13.38
CA ILE A 326 4.33 -1.51 -11.97
C ILE A 326 3.70 -2.67 -11.20
N VAL A 327 4.51 -3.34 -10.40
CA VAL A 327 4.11 -4.52 -9.60
C VAL A 327 3.76 -4.06 -8.19
N PRO A 328 2.60 -4.40 -7.64
CA PRO A 328 2.29 -4.08 -6.25
C PRO A 328 3.17 -4.89 -5.30
N GLY A 329 3.59 -4.26 -4.20
CA GLY A 329 4.28 -4.95 -3.12
C GLY A 329 3.40 -6.03 -2.49
N ASN A 330 4.02 -7.02 -1.89
CA ASN A 330 3.38 -8.09 -1.15
C ASN A 330 3.74 -7.95 0.34
N LEU A 331 2.82 -7.38 1.11
CA LEU A 331 3.02 -7.08 2.51
C LEU A 331 1.76 -7.42 3.30
N LEU A 332 1.94 -8.20 4.36
CA LEU A 332 0.95 -8.41 5.41
C LEU A 332 1.35 -7.59 6.63
N LYS A 333 0.39 -7.25 7.44
CA LYS A 333 0.58 -6.66 8.76
C LYS A 333 -0.05 -7.61 9.77
N TRP A 334 0.75 -8.14 10.70
CA TRP A 334 0.31 -8.98 11.79
C TRP A 334 0.34 -8.18 13.08
N GLU A 335 -0.76 -8.20 13.83
CA GLU A 335 -0.92 -7.42 15.06
C GLU A 335 -1.43 -8.30 16.20
N ALA A 336 -0.81 -8.16 17.38
CA ALA A 336 -1.26 -8.76 18.62
C ALA A 336 -1.70 -7.70 19.62
N VAL A 337 -2.78 -7.97 20.32
CA VAL A 337 -3.32 -7.14 21.41
C VAL A 337 -3.03 -7.82 22.74
N TYR A 338 -2.62 -7.04 23.73
CA TYR A 338 -2.29 -7.46 25.09
C TYR A 338 -3.06 -6.59 26.10
N GLU A 339 -3.24 -7.06 27.32
CA GLU A 339 -3.89 -6.24 28.37
C GLU A 339 -3.16 -4.92 28.61
N ARG A 340 -1.82 -4.94 28.58
CA ARG A 340 -0.92 -3.80 28.77
C ARG A 340 0.34 -3.92 27.90
N PRO A 341 1.06 -2.83 27.64
CA PRO A 341 2.32 -2.84 26.90
C PRO A 341 3.49 -3.31 27.82
N PHE A 342 3.51 -4.60 28.19
CA PHE A 342 4.43 -5.20 29.16
C PHE A 342 5.91 -4.98 28.81
N TRP A 343 6.27 -4.87 27.54
CA TRP A 343 7.64 -4.58 27.09
C TRP A 343 8.16 -3.22 27.59
N ARG A 344 7.26 -2.26 27.82
CA ARG A 344 7.63 -0.95 28.36
C ARG A 344 8.11 -1.04 29.82
N ASP A 345 7.55 -1.96 30.60
CA ASP A 345 7.99 -2.22 31.98
C ASP A 345 9.40 -2.82 32.03
N ALA A 346 9.77 -3.54 30.96
CA ALA A 346 11.13 -4.06 30.76
C ALA A 346 12.11 -3.03 30.15
N GLY A 347 11.71 -1.77 30.02
CA GLY A 347 12.53 -0.71 29.44
C GLY A 347 12.71 -0.82 27.91
N LEU A 348 11.80 -1.54 27.22
CA LEU A 348 11.88 -1.73 25.78
C LEU A 348 10.91 -0.83 25.04
N SER A 349 11.30 -0.37 23.85
CA SER A 349 10.49 0.51 22.99
C SER A 349 9.35 -0.20 22.27
N GLY A 350 9.32 -1.53 22.25
CA GLY A 350 8.45 -2.31 21.38
C GLY A 350 8.91 -2.35 19.92
N GLN A 351 10.09 -1.82 19.64
CA GLN A 351 10.69 -1.82 18.29
C GLN A 351 11.92 -2.74 18.25
N GLY A 352 12.20 -3.28 17.07
CA GLY A 352 13.36 -4.11 16.85
C GLY A 352 13.57 -4.49 15.39
N VAL A 353 14.63 -5.25 15.16
CA VAL A 353 14.92 -5.86 13.86
C VAL A 353 15.60 -7.21 14.04
N THR A 354 15.28 -8.15 13.14
CA THR A 354 15.93 -9.46 13.11
C THR A 354 16.24 -9.91 11.68
N ASP A 355 17.25 -10.72 11.55
CA ASP A 355 17.59 -11.46 10.32
C ASP A 355 16.72 -12.71 10.12
N GLN A 356 15.90 -13.09 11.11
CA GLN A 356 15.18 -14.37 11.14
C GLN A 356 13.66 -14.19 11.12
N GLY A 357 12.97 -15.21 10.60
CA GLY A 357 11.51 -15.32 10.61
C GLY A 357 10.80 -14.26 9.75
N PRO A 358 9.46 -14.34 9.67
CA PRO A 358 8.66 -13.46 8.82
C PRO A 358 8.38 -12.08 9.44
N ALA A 359 8.24 -11.98 10.77
CA ALA A 359 7.90 -10.73 11.47
C ALA A 359 9.17 -9.99 11.91
N GLN A 360 9.91 -9.47 10.92
CA GLN A 360 11.29 -9.02 11.11
C GLN A 360 11.43 -7.63 11.75
N VAL A 361 10.40 -6.79 11.69
CA VAL A 361 10.49 -5.39 12.13
C VAL A 361 9.25 -5.04 12.95
N PRO A 362 9.23 -5.39 14.26
CA PRO A 362 8.12 -5.07 15.16
C PRO A 362 8.10 -3.59 15.55
N PHE A 363 6.88 -3.10 15.90
CA PHE A 363 6.62 -1.77 16.42
C PHE A 363 5.57 -1.82 17.53
N ASP A 364 5.70 -0.89 18.48
CA ASP A 364 4.66 -0.58 19.47
C ASP A 364 3.54 0.23 18.81
N ASN A 365 2.36 -0.35 18.73
CA ASN A 365 1.15 0.24 18.16
C ASN A 365 0.11 0.61 19.23
N SER A 366 0.50 0.64 20.49
CA SER A 366 -0.40 0.99 21.60
C SER A 366 -0.97 2.40 21.43
N PRO A 367 -2.20 2.65 21.88
CA PRO A 367 -2.82 3.96 21.80
C PRO A 367 -2.13 4.99 22.74
N PRO A 368 -2.43 6.29 22.62
CA PRO A 368 -1.77 7.34 23.42
C PRO A 368 -1.88 7.14 24.93
N GLN A 369 -2.98 6.55 25.40
CA GLN A 369 -3.21 6.23 26.82
C GLN A 369 -2.43 5.01 27.33
N GLY A 370 -1.74 4.28 26.45
CA GLY A 370 -0.86 3.17 26.77
C GLY A 370 -1.53 1.78 26.77
N ALA A 371 -2.81 1.67 27.09
CA ALA A 371 -3.52 0.41 27.12
C ALA A 371 -4.73 0.41 26.17
N PRO A 372 -5.06 -0.75 25.54
CA PRO A 372 -4.33 -2.02 25.56
C PRO A 372 -2.95 -1.91 24.92
N GLY A 373 -2.03 -2.84 25.25
CA GLY A 373 -0.76 -2.99 24.55
C GLY A 373 -1.01 -3.55 23.14
N ILE A 374 -0.34 -3.00 22.13
CA ILE A 374 -0.43 -3.52 20.77
C ILE A 374 0.97 -3.60 20.17
N LEU A 375 1.36 -4.79 19.72
CA LEU A 375 2.55 -4.99 18.89
C LEU A 375 2.13 -5.37 17.48
N PHE A 376 2.80 -4.84 16.49
CA PHE A 376 2.66 -5.32 15.12
C PHE A 376 4.02 -5.51 14.45
N SER A 377 4.02 -6.27 13.36
CA SER A 377 5.15 -6.32 12.42
C SER A 377 4.66 -6.43 10.99
N PHE A 378 5.48 -5.92 10.09
CA PHE A 378 5.31 -6.16 8.66
C PHE A 378 5.92 -7.52 8.28
N VAL A 379 5.18 -8.26 7.45
CA VAL A 379 5.63 -9.48 6.80
C VAL A 379 5.66 -9.23 5.30
N GLY A 380 6.85 -9.09 4.71
CA GLY A 380 7.02 -8.63 3.33
C GLY A 380 7.74 -9.64 2.42
N GLY A 381 7.68 -9.37 1.10
CA GLY A 381 8.42 -10.12 0.10
C GLY A 381 8.10 -11.62 0.06
N ASP A 382 9.11 -12.47 0.08
CA ASP A 382 8.97 -13.94 0.05
C ASP A 382 8.28 -14.48 1.29
N PHE A 383 8.47 -13.88 2.45
CA PHE A 383 7.75 -14.27 3.66
C PHE A 383 6.24 -14.04 3.53
N ALA A 384 5.84 -12.90 2.95
CA ALA A 384 4.43 -12.65 2.66
C ALA A 384 3.86 -13.64 1.64
N ARG A 385 4.62 -13.98 0.61
CA ARG A 385 4.22 -14.99 -0.39
C ARG A 385 4.07 -16.39 0.23
N ALA A 386 4.94 -16.76 1.15
CA ALA A 386 4.85 -18.01 1.90
C ALA A 386 3.62 -18.02 2.82
N ALA A 387 3.40 -16.95 3.58
CA ALA A 387 2.26 -16.78 4.46
C ALA A 387 0.90 -16.89 3.75
N GLN A 388 0.77 -16.49 2.47
CA GLN A 388 -0.48 -16.67 1.71
C GLN A 388 -0.95 -18.13 1.61
N ARG A 389 -0.10 -19.10 1.92
CA ARG A 389 -0.42 -20.54 1.90
C ARG A 389 -0.72 -21.12 3.28
N GLN A 390 -0.67 -20.31 4.31
CA GLN A 390 -0.88 -20.67 5.70
C GLN A 390 -2.22 -20.15 6.20
N SER A 391 -2.72 -20.73 7.28
CA SER A 391 -3.93 -20.26 7.99
C SER A 391 -3.62 -19.10 8.93
N THR A 392 -4.64 -18.34 9.30
CA THR A 392 -4.53 -17.29 10.34
C THR A 392 -4.02 -17.83 11.68
N ALA A 393 -4.37 -19.07 12.04
CA ALA A 393 -3.90 -19.70 13.27
C ALA A 393 -2.36 -19.97 13.23
N GLU A 394 -1.84 -20.41 12.07
CA GLU A 394 -0.39 -20.59 11.88
C GLU A 394 0.33 -19.24 11.90
N HIS A 395 -0.24 -18.18 11.30
CA HIS A 395 0.30 -16.83 11.39
C HIS A 395 0.38 -16.34 12.83
N GLN A 396 -0.71 -16.50 13.59
CA GLN A 396 -0.78 -16.11 15.00
C GLN A 396 0.27 -16.84 15.84
N ALA A 397 0.42 -18.16 15.68
CA ALA A 397 1.40 -18.95 16.38
C ALA A 397 2.83 -18.49 16.03
N THR A 398 3.13 -18.30 14.74
CA THR A 398 4.44 -17.80 14.29
C THR A 398 4.72 -16.40 14.82
N PHE A 399 3.71 -15.52 14.83
CA PHE A 399 3.86 -14.16 15.36
C PHE A 399 4.13 -14.17 16.87
N ALA A 400 3.45 -15.03 17.63
CA ALA A 400 3.68 -15.21 19.06
C ALA A 400 5.15 -15.55 19.36
N GLU A 401 5.70 -16.53 18.63
CA GLU A 401 7.10 -16.94 18.80
C GLU A 401 8.09 -15.85 18.39
N ASN A 402 7.81 -15.14 17.27
CA ASN A 402 8.66 -14.01 16.88
C ASN A 402 8.64 -12.89 17.94
N MET A 403 7.48 -12.54 18.47
CA MET A 403 7.36 -11.49 19.51
C MET A 403 7.99 -11.95 20.84
N ALA A 404 7.90 -13.23 21.18
CA ALA A 404 8.55 -13.78 22.37
C ALA A 404 10.10 -13.71 22.26
N ALA A 405 10.66 -13.93 21.07
CA ALA A 405 12.09 -13.77 20.85
C ALA A 405 12.56 -12.31 21.07
N PHE A 406 11.73 -11.33 20.69
CA PHE A 406 12.02 -9.91 20.91
C PHE A 406 11.78 -9.47 22.37
N PHE A 407 10.61 -9.80 22.93
CA PHE A 407 10.08 -9.14 24.12
C PHE A 407 9.87 -10.07 25.32
N GLY A 408 10.18 -11.35 25.20
CA GLY A 408 10.04 -12.35 26.26
C GLY A 408 8.71 -13.11 26.20
N ASP A 409 8.59 -14.12 27.09
CA ASP A 409 7.51 -15.11 27.05
C ASP A 409 6.09 -14.52 27.21
N GLU A 410 5.96 -13.37 27.87
CA GLU A 410 4.68 -12.66 28.03
C GLU A 410 4.05 -12.31 26.68
N ALA A 411 4.85 -12.18 25.62
CA ALA A 411 4.37 -11.93 24.27
C ALA A 411 3.51 -13.07 23.67
N ARG A 412 3.53 -14.27 24.26
CA ARG A 412 2.64 -15.37 23.88
C ARG A 412 1.20 -15.20 24.41
N ASN A 413 1.01 -14.34 25.42
CA ASN A 413 -0.26 -14.16 26.13
C ASN A 413 -1.13 -13.08 25.43
N MET A 414 -1.37 -13.26 24.13
CA MET A 414 -2.21 -12.33 23.36
C MET A 414 -3.68 -12.43 23.76
N THR A 415 -4.36 -11.29 23.98
CA THR A 415 -5.80 -11.19 24.21
C THR A 415 -6.58 -11.03 22.90
N GLY A 416 -5.88 -10.69 21.79
CA GLY A 416 -6.45 -10.56 20.46
C GLY A 416 -5.38 -10.60 19.39
N TYR A 417 -5.81 -10.96 18.15
CA TYR A 417 -4.95 -11.00 16.97
C TYR A 417 -5.70 -10.48 15.74
N LEU A 418 -5.04 -9.68 14.94
CA LEU A 418 -5.59 -9.09 13.71
C LEU A 418 -4.59 -9.19 12.56
N GLU A 419 -5.12 -9.18 11.33
CA GLU A 419 -4.32 -9.19 10.12
C GLU A 419 -4.77 -8.15 9.10
N GLY A 420 -3.79 -7.47 8.51
CA GLY A 420 -3.97 -6.68 7.30
C GLY A 420 -3.38 -7.42 6.09
N ASN A 421 -4.23 -8.03 5.26
CA ASN A 421 -3.79 -8.68 4.02
C ASN A 421 -4.35 -7.94 2.80
N TRP A 422 -3.52 -7.11 2.18
CA TRP A 422 -3.90 -6.28 1.04
C TRP A 422 -3.70 -6.98 -0.31
N THR A 423 -2.95 -8.07 -0.36
CA THR A 423 -2.71 -8.83 -1.59
C THR A 423 -3.97 -9.53 -2.07
N THR A 424 -4.76 -10.05 -1.12
CA THR A 424 -6.04 -10.73 -1.41
C THR A 424 -7.21 -9.75 -1.58
N ASP A 425 -7.07 -8.50 -1.15
CA ASP A 425 -8.12 -7.47 -1.34
C ASP A 425 -8.30 -7.17 -2.84
N PRO A 426 -9.49 -7.40 -3.41
CA PRO A 426 -9.74 -7.28 -4.84
C PRO A 426 -9.57 -5.86 -5.38
N TRP A 427 -9.70 -4.84 -4.50
CA TRP A 427 -9.64 -3.42 -4.84
C TRP A 427 -8.32 -2.75 -4.43
N THR A 428 -7.31 -3.54 -4.03
CA THR A 428 -5.94 -3.07 -3.78
C THR A 428 -4.93 -3.94 -4.51
N ARG A 429 -4.96 -5.27 -4.28
CA ARG A 429 -4.10 -6.29 -4.89
C ARG A 429 -2.62 -6.13 -4.54
N GLY A 430 -2.35 -5.64 -3.34
CA GLY A 430 -1.02 -5.48 -2.75
C GLY A 430 -0.76 -4.11 -2.15
N CYS A 431 0.23 -4.05 -1.31
CA CYS A 431 0.73 -2.87 -0.60
C CYS A 431 2.22 -3.06 -0.27
N PRO A 432 2.91 -2.03 0.25
CA PRO A 432 2.44 -0.67 0.50
C PRO A 432 2.34 0.18 -0.77
N VAL A 433 3.15 -0.13 -1.81
CA VAL A 433 3.31 0.67 -3.02
C VAL A 433 3.52 -0.23 -4.25
N GLY A 434 3.23 0.30 -5.43
CA GLY A 434 3.67 -0.30 -6.69
C GLY A 434 5.13 0.05 -7.01
N HIS A 435 5.95 -0.94 -7.28
CA HIS A 435 7.37 -0.78 -7.60
C HIS A 435 7.69 -1.21 -9.04
N THR A 436 8.88 -0.87 -9.50
CA THR A 436 9.37 -1.28 -10.82
C THR A 436 10.67 -2.07 -10.72
N GLY A 437 10.74 -3.15 -11.46
CA GLY A 437 11.98 -3.88 -11.71
C GLY A 437 12.82 -3.20 -12.80
N ARG A 438 13.89 -3.89 -13.23
CA ARG A 438 14.87 -3.38 -14.20
C ARG A 438 14.26 -2.90 -15.52
N ASN A 439 14.86 -1.86 -16.12
CA ASN A 439 14.56 -1.33 -17.44
C ASN A 439 13.10 -0.84 -17.62
N VAL A 440 12.49 -0.33 -16.56
CA VAL A 440 11.12 0.20 -16.59
C VAL A 440 11.10 1.71 -16.39
N LEU A 441 11.71 2.21 -15.32
CA LEU A 441 11.57 3.61 -14.94
C LEU A 441 12.30 4.54 -15.91
N ALA A 442 13.50 4.19 -16.37
CA ALA A 442 14.23 4.96 -17.35
C ALA A 442 13.50 5.08 -18.70
N THR A 443 12.79 4.02 -19.12
CA THR A 443 12.15 3.96 -20.44
C THR A 443 10.68 4.39 -20.44
N LEU A 444 9.91 3.99 -19.44
CA LEU A 444 8.46 4.22 -19.37
C LEU A 444 8.07 5.29 -18.34
N GLY A 445 8.99 5.71 -17.47
CA GLY A 445 8.76 6.72 -16.44
C GLY A 445 8.09 8.01 -16.94
N PRO A 446 8.42 8.55 -18.13
CA PRO A 446 7.72 9.72 -18.69
C PRO A 446 6.20 9.56 -18.80
N GLN A 447 5.68 8.34 -18.82
CA GLN A 447 4.25 8.08 -18.86
C GLN A 447 3.58 8.13 -17.46
N LEU A 448 4.35 8.16 -16.37
CA LEU A 448 3.82 7.96 -15.01
C LEU A 448 2.69 8.93 -14.67
N ARG A 449 2.90 10.22 -14.92
CA ARG A 449 1.95 11.30 -14.62
C ARG A 449 1.22 11.85 -15.84
N LYS A 450 1.64 11.43 -17.05
CA LYS A 450 1.14 12.00 -18.30
C LYS A 450 -0.36 11.73 -18.46
N PRO A 451 -1.20 12.77 -18.65
CA PRO A 451 -2.62 12.61 -18.99
C PRO A 451 -2.80 11.95 -20.37
N VAL A 452 -3.98 11.39 -20.61
CA VAL A 452 -4.40 10.81 -21.89
C VAL A 452 -5.74 11.42 -22.28
N GLY A 453 -5.74 12.42 -23.13
CA GLY A 453 -6.94 13.19 -23.48
C GLY A 453 -7.60 13.76 -22.22
N THR A 454 -8.87 13.40 -22.01
CA THR A 454 -9.68 13.81 -20.85
C THR A 454 -9.36 13.04 -19.55
N ILE A 455 -8.42 12.07 -19.59
CA ILE A 455 -8.10 11.16 -18.47
C ILE A 455 -6.83 11.63 -17.78
N HIS A 456 -6.93 11.95 -16.50
CA HIS A 456 -5.81 12.30 -15.60
C HIS A 456 -5.56 11.16 -14.61
N PHE A 457 -4.35 11.10 -14.03
CA PHE A 457 -3.95 10.04 -13.13
C PHE A 457 -3.49 10.62 -11.79
N ALA A 458 -3.98 10.06 -10.69
CA ALA A 458 -3.54 10.32 -9.33
C ALA A 458 -3.26 8.99 -8.61
N GLY A 459 -2.88 9.08 -7.36
CA GLY A 459 -2.41 7.95 -6.56
C GLY A 459 -0.97 8.17 -6.15
N THR A 460 -0.58 7.60 -5.02
CA THR A 460 0.77 7.78 -4.46
C THR A 460 1.87 7.33 -5.44
N GLU A 461 1.59 6.39 -6.32
CA GLU A 461 2.47 5.93 -7.40
C GLU A 461 2.67 6.99 -8.52
N THR A 462 2.05 8.16 -8.40
CA THR A 462 2.26 9.30 -9.30
C THR A 462 2.79 10.53 -8.59
N ALA A 463 3.18 10.40 -7.32
CA ALA A 463 3.73 11.50 -6.53
C ALA A 463 5.19 11.81 -6.92
N ASP A 464 5.62 13.02 -6.64
CA ASP A 464 7.02 13.48 -6.72
C ASP A 464 7.74 13.26 -5.39
N TYR A 465 7.17 13.75 -4.28
CA TYR A 465 7.65 13.48 -2.94
C TYR A 465 6.76 12.47 -2.22
N TRP A 466 7.34 11.73 -1.29
CA TRP A 466 6.68 10.72 -0.48
C TRP A 466 5.89 9.70 -1.33
N PHE A 467 6.50 9.32 -2.47
CA PHE A 467 6.00 8.24 -3.30
C PHE A 467 5.77 6.98 -2.46
N GLY A 468 4.59 6.37 -2.55
CA GLY A 468 4.22 5.20 -1.74
C GLY A 468 3.53 5.54 -0.40
N TYR A 469 3.68 6.74 0.12
CA TYR A 469 3.14 7.18 1.41
C TYR A 469 1.81 7.94 1.28
N MET A 470 1.15 8.18 2.42
CA MET A 470 -0.09 8.98 2.47
C MET A 470 0.12 10.40 1.97
N ASP A 471 1.26 11.01 2.28
CA ASP A 471 1.60 12.36 1.81
C ASP A 471 1.69 12.43 0.29
N GLY A 472 2.32 11.45 -0.34
CA GLY A 472 2.38 11.34 -1.79
C GLY A 472 1.01 11.16 -2.43
N ALA A 473 0.10 10.43 -1.77
CA ALA A 473 -1.28 10.34 -2.25
C ALA A 473 -1.97 11.70 -2.25
N VAL A 474 -1.83 12.50 -1.18
CA VAL A 474 -2.36 13.87 -1.09
C VAL A 474 -1.75 14.77 -2.16
N ARG A 475 -0.40 14.79 -2.29
CA ARG A 475 0.31 15.57 -3.32
C ARG A 475 -0.16 15.25 -4.73
N SER A 476 -0.32 13.97 -5.03
CA SER A 476 -0.79 13.51 -6.34
C SER A 476 -2.23 13.96 -6.64
N GLY A 477 -3.10 13.95 -5.63
CA GLY A 477 -4.47 14.44 -5.71
C GLY A 477 -4.52 15.95 -5.98
N GLU A 478 -3.69 16.74 -5.25
CA GLU A 478 -3.56 18.18 -5.47
C GLU A 478 -3.05 18.50 -6.89
N ARG A 479 -2.03 17.76 -7.38
CA ARG A 479 -1.51 17.92 -8.73
C ARG A 479 -2.58 17.62 -9.77
N ALA A 480 -3.25 16.47 -9.67
CA ALA A 480 -4.28 16.08 -10.64
C ALA A 480 -5.47 17.05 -10.66
N ALA A 481 -5.88 17.57 -9.50
CA ALA A 481 -6.90 18.62 -9.44
C ALA A 481 -6.46 19.89 -10.18
N ARG A 482 -5.23 20.38 -9.96
CA ARG A 482 -4.70 21.54 -10.68
C ARG A 482 -4.62 21.31 -12.19
N GLU A 483 -4.22 20.12 -12.64
CA GLU A 483 -4.17 19.77 -14.06
C GLU A 483 -5.58 19.82 -14.70
N VAL A 484 -6.55 19.22 -14.04
CA VAL A 484 -7.94 19.20 -14.51
C VAL A 484 -8.52 20.61 -14.54
N LEU A 485 -8.37 21.40 -13.48
CA LEU A 485 -8.92 22.77 -13.42
C LEU A 485 -8.36 23.71 -14.49
N ARG A 486 -7.11 23.50 -14.94
CA ARG A 486 -6.53 24.25 -16.07
C ARG A 486 -7.09 23.83 -17.44
N SER A 487 -7.69 22.66 -17.53
CA SER A 487 -8.22 22.08 -18.76
C SER A 487 -9.74 22.13 -18.89
N LEU A 488 -10.45 22.62 -17.85
CA LEU A 488 -11.89 22.88 -17.82
C LEU A 488 -12.25 24.28 -18.36
#